data_24cc55ad6977521c447b2f24ad4f1941
#
_entry.id   24cc55ad6977521c447b2f24ad4f1941
#
_cell.length_a   1.000
_cell.length_b   1.000
_cell.length_c   1.000
_cell.angle_alpha   90.00
_cell.angle_beta   90.00
_cell.angle_gamma   90.00
#
_symmetry.space_group_name_H-M   'P 1'
#
loop_
_entity.id
_entity.type
_entity.pdbx_description
1 polymer ?
#
loop_
_entity_poly.entity_id
_entity_poly.type
_entity_poly.pdbx_seq_one_letter_code
_entity_poly.pdbx_strand_id
1 'polypeptide(L)'
;MRSDPHDDPSPADDRVAPPRRRWLGGVVAIVALIGLGAIAWYLTHRPAAAPGGPFAAMAAGSGASDAAGPGPAGPGGPGGGGAGRGGRFGASTVGIAIAARADLPVVLDALGTVVPSITVTVRPQVSGVITSIAFTEGQMVKKGQLLAIIDPRPFEATLQQAIGARMRDEALLENGRVQLQRYQTLLGQDSIARQDVDTQAAAVKQFEATIVMDRANENTARLNLAYTRIVAPVAGRVGLRPIDVGNYIGAGDAAGVAVITQLNPIDVEFSVPQDRVPEIQASVGRGAPLAVAAWDRTRTRKLEDGTFSTLDNQIDVQTGTVKAKARFANAANNLFPNQFVNVRLLLRSVDGAVVVPVTAMRTGPNGDFVYVIKDDRTVSVRPVQRGISTSEVIAVTRGLEAGERVVTEGGDRLREGARVQLASERPASGASGASAAFGGRRGASGAASGARQRRQNADGG
;
A
#
# COMPACT_ATOMS: atom_id res chain seq x y z
N MET A 1 82.40 49.30 -39.10
CA MET A 1 82.75 48.45 -40.26
C MET A 1 82.26 47.07 -40.06
N ARG A 2 81.36 46.58 -40.95
CA ARG A 2 80.79 45.21 -41.15
C ARG A 2 79.96 44.60 -40.00
N SER A 3 78.66 44.58 -40.15
CA SER A 3 77.81 43.78 -41.05
C SER A 3 77.45 42.45 -40.41
N ASP A 4 76.20 42.38 -40.01
CA ASP A 4 75.17 41.30 -39.97
C ASP A 4 75.55 39.84 -40.39
N PRO A 5 74.76 38.82 -40.04
CA PRO A 5 73.32 38.75 -40.29
C PRO A 5 72.45 38.09 -39.21
N HIS A 6 71.24 38.55 -39.13
CA HIS A 6 69.94 37.86 -39.15
C HIS A 6 69.94 36.31 -39.01
N ASP A 7 69.33 35.82 -37.95
CA ASP A 7 68.70 34.50 -37.92
C ASP A 7 67.27 34.68 -37.54
N ASP A 8 66.41 34.42 -38.55
CA ASP A 8 64.97 34.45 -38.53
C ASP A 8 64.46 33.04 -38.12
N PRO A 9 63.63 32.86 -37.10
CA PRO A 9 63.04 31.54 -36.85
C PRO A 9 61.85 31.34 -37.78
N SER A 10 61.94 30.29 -38.60
CA SER A 10 60.89 29.68 -39.42
C SER A 10 59.56 29.50 -38.69
N PRO A 11 58.43 29.73 -39.39
CA PRO A 11 57.11 29.48 -38.83
C PRO A 11 56.83 27.99 -38.74
N ALA A 12 56.34 27.58 -37.56
CA ALA A 12 55.81 26.23 -37.29
C ALA A 12 54.60 25.91 -38.18
N ASP A 13 54.72 24.79 -38.86
CA ASP A 13 53.75 24.16 -39.77
C ASP A 13 52.51 23.74 -38.99
N ASP A 14 51.47 24.55 -38.96
CA ASP A 14 50.13 24.26 -38.44
C ASP A 14 49.42 23.34 -39.43
N ARG A 15 49.64 22.03 -39.28
CA ARG A 15 48.82 21.00 -39.95
C ARG A 15 47.48 20.87 -39.26
N VAL A 16 46.50 21.63 -39.76
CA VAL A 16 45.07 21.45 -39.45
C VAL A 16 44.64 20.04 -39.87
N ALA A 17 44.33 19.20 -38.90
CA ALA A 17 43.72 17.88 -39.12
C ALA A 17 42.30 18.02 -39.69
N PRO A 18 41.90 17.20 -40.68
CA PRO A 18 40.56 17.31 -41.30
C PRO A 18 39.45 16.93 -40.31
N PRO A 19 38.25 17.55 -40.41
CA PRO A 19 37.13 17.26 -39.52
C PRO A 19 36.64 15.83 -39.74
N ARG A 20 36.74 14.99 -38.73
CA ARG A 20 36.16 13.65 -38.73
C ARG A 20 34.64 13.76 -38.88
N ARG A 21 34.13 13.08 -39.92
CA ARG A 21 32.69 12.93 -40.28
C ARG A 21 31.91 12.39 -39.08
N ARG A 22 31.54 13.21 -38.12
CA ARG A 22 30.63 12.91 -37.01
C ARG A 22 29.15 12.82 -37.48
N TRP A 23 28.86 13.18 -38.73
CA TRP A 23 27.52 13.25 -39.28
C TRP A 23 26.95 11.88 -39.66
N LEU A 24 27.78 10.93 -40.05
CA LEU A 24 27.35 9.57 -40.38
C LEU A 24 26.81 8.79 -39.19
N GLY A 25 27.34 9.00 -37.97
CA GLY A 25 26.84 8.37 -36.77
C GLY A 25 25.44 8.86 -36.36
N GLY A 26 25.14 10.16 -36.56
CA GLY A 26 23.83 10.73 -36.29
C GLY A 26 22.73 10.19 -37.22
N VAL A 27 23.04 10.02 -38.49
CA VAL A 27 22.06 9.48 -39.49
C VAL A 27 21.75 8.02 -39.19
N VAL A 28 22.74 7.21 -38.85
CA VAL A 28 22.53 5.78 -38.48
C VAL A 28 21.68 5.66 -37.19
N ALA A 29 21.92 6.52 -36.22
CA ALA A 29 21.12 6.53 -34.97
C ALA A 29 19.65 6.92 -35.21
N ILE A 30 19.38 7.89 -36.09
CA ILE A 30 18.02 8.31 -36.46
C ILE A 30 17.28 7.21 -37.22
N VAL A 31 17.95 6.54 -38.17
CA VAL A 31 17.35 5.42 -38.92
C VAL A 31 17.03 4.22 -38.02
N ALA A 32 17.92 3.93 -37.04
CA ALA A 32 17.68 2.89 -36.03
C ALA A 32 16.47 3.21 -35.11
N LEU A 33 16.32 4.47 -34.70
CA LEU A 33 15.16 4.92 -33.91
C LEU A 33 13.84 4.85 -34.69
N ILE A 34 13.84 5.22 -35.97
CA ILE A 34 12.66 5.11 -36.84
C ILE A 34 12.29 3.63 -37.07
N GLY A 35 13.28 2.76 -37.23
CA GLY A 35 13.08 1.33 -37.35
C GLY A 35 12.47 0.69 -36.10
N LEU A 36 12.97 1.05 -34.90
CA LEU A 36 12.43 0.61 -33.64
C LEU A 36 11.00 1.14 -33.40
N GLY A 37 10.73 2.40 -33.77
CA GLY A 37 9.39 2.98 -33.71
C GLY A 37 8.39 2.27 -34.62
N ALA A 38 8.79 1.92 -35.86
CA ALA A 38 7.96 1.18 -36.79
C ALA A 38 7.66 -0.26 -36.34
N ILE A 39 8.65 -0.94 -35.73
CA ILE A 39 8.47 -2.27 -35.15
C ILE A 39 7.53 -2.21 -33.90
N ALA A 40 7.68 -1.23 -33.04
CA ALA A 40 6.81 -1.03 -31.88
C ALA A 40 5.36 -0.73 -32.33
N TRP A 41 5.19 0.13 -33.35
CA TRP A 41 3.87 0.42 -33.93
C TRP A 41 3.24 -0.81 -34.53
N TYR A 42 4.00 -1.61 -35.29
CA TYR A 42 3.52 -2.86 -35.90
C TYR A 42 3.10 -3.91 -34.88
N LEU A 43 3.83 -4.03 -33.78
CA LEU A 43 3.51 -4.96 -32.68
C LEU A 43 2.28 -4.53 -31.86
N THR A 44 2.05 -3.22 -31.70
CA THR A 44 0.89 -2.69 -30.95
C THR A 44 -0.40 -2.62 -31.77
N HIS A 45 -0.30 -2.58 -33.13
CA HIS A 45 -1.45 -2.47 -34.03
C HIS A 45 -1.75 -3.75 -34.79
N ARG A 46 -1.23 -4.90 -34.37
CA ARG A 46 -1.69 -6.19 -34.92
C ARG A 46 -3.13 -6.43 -34.48
N PRO A 47 -4.12 -6.58 -35.39
CA PRO A 47 -5.45 -7.04 -35.04
C PRO A 47 -5.30 -8.44 -34.41
N ALA A 48 -5.86 -8.62 -33.21
CA ALA A 48 -5.91 -9.91 -32.55
C ALA A 48 -6.58 -10.93 -33.47
N ALA A 49 -5.84 -11.92 -33.91
CA ALA A 49 -6.39 -13.10 -34.59
C ALA A 49 -7.27 -13.82 -33.55
N ALA A 50 -8.56 -13.92 -33.87
CA ALA A 50 -9.50 -14.71 -33.07
C ALA A 50 -9.01 -16.16 -33.01
N PRO A 51 -9.08 -16.84 -31.85
CA PRO A 51 -8.77 -18.25 -31.72
C PRO A 51 -9.91 -19.04 -32.39
N GLY A 52 -9.71 -19.45 -33.63
CA GLY A 52 -10.52 -20.45 -34.30
C GLY A 52 -10.21 -21.82 -33.70
N GLY A 53 -11.02 -22.31 -32.76
CA GLY A 53 -11.02 -23.69 -32.31
C GLY A 53 -11.74 -24.58 -33.33
N PRO A 54 -11.26 -25.80 -33.62
CA PRO A 54 -11.87 -26.72 -34.62
C PRO A 54 -12.93 -27.64 -33.97
N PHE A 55 -14.02 -27.06 -33.41
CA PHE A 55 -15.17 -27.83 -32.94
C PHE A 55 -16.45 -27.00 -33.08
N ALA A 56 -16.89 -26.76 -34.33
CA ALA A 56 -18.25 -26.30 -34.60
C ALA A 56 -18.65 -26.70 -36.03
N ALA A 57 -18.74 -28.00 -36.25
CA ALA A 57 -19.37 -28.53 -37.45
C ALA A 57 -20.16 -29.78 -37.09
N MET A 58 -21.38 -29.56 -36.53
CA MET A 58 -22.48 -30.54 -36.54
C MET A 58 -23.67 -29.94 -35.81
N ALA A 59 -24.48 -29.16 -36.51
CA ALA A 59 -25.93 -28.96 -36.28
C ALA A 59 -26.45 -27.89 -37.22
N ALA A 60 -26.56 -28.26 -38.50
CA ALA A 60 -27.44 -27.62 -39.45
C ALA A 60 -28.05 -28.72 -40.30
N GLY A 61 -29.27 -29.04 -40.03
CA GLY A 61 -30.11 -29.98 -40.75
C GLY A 61 -31.54 -29.76 -40.29
N SER A 62 -32.15 -28.78 -40.88
CA SER A 62 -33.28 -28.85 -41.79
C SER A 62 -34.47 -29.73 -41.33
N GLY A 63 -35.63 -29.11 -41.30
CA GLY A 63 -36.83 -29.79 -41.71
C GLY A 63 -38.11 -29.19 -41.13
N ALA A 64 -38.69 -28.30 -41.90
CA ALA A 64 -40.13 -28.00 -41.81
C ALA A 64 -40.97 -29.22 -42.23
N SER A 65 -42.17 -29.32 -41.74
CA SER A 65 -43.43 -29.74 -42.37
C SER A 65 -44.43 -30.16 -41.35
N ASP A 66 -45.46 -29.35 -41.17
CA ASP A 66 -46.85 -29.58 -41.61
C ASP A 66 -47.44 -30.93 -41.30
N ALA A 67 -48.58 -30.86 -40.67
CA ALA A 67 -49.86 -31.40 -41.06
C ALA A 67 -50.74 -31.88 -39.93
N ALA A 68 -51.84 -31.24 -39.88
CA ALA A 68 -53.16 -31.49 -39.35
C ALA A 68 -53.64 -32.96 -39.40
N GLY A 69 -54.51 -33.27 -38.48
CA GLY A 69 -55.44 -34.37 -38.63
C GLY A 69 -56.20 -34.70 -37.33
N PRO A 70 -57.51 -34.79 -37.39
CA PRO A 70 -58.43 -34.70 -36.25
C PRO A 70 -59.00 -36.04 -35.78
N GLY A 71 -59.38 -36.00 -34.44
CA GLY A 71 -60.45 -36.72 -33.85
C GLY A 71 -60.32 -38.24 -33.69
N PRO A 72 -61.24 -38.94 -32.97
CA PRO A 72 -62.57 -38.53 -32.55
C PRO A 72 -62.88 -38.80 -31.05
N ALA A 73 -64.03 -38.31 -30.70
CA ALA A 73 -64.80 -38.41 -29.46
C ALA A 73 -65.23 -39.84 -29.08
N GLY A 74 -65.38 -40.02 -27.78
CA GLY A 74 -66.15 -41.10 -27.19
C GLY A 74 -66.68 -40.71 -25.81
N PRO A 75 -67.89 -41.07 -25.48
CA PRO A 75 -68.74 -40.33 -24.55
C PRO A 75 -68.90 -40.96 -23.19
N GLY A 76 -69.32 -40.15 -22.22
CA GLY A 76 -70.33 -40.54 -21.27
C GLY A 76 -69.90 -41.00 -19.87
N GLY A 77 -70.43 -40.28 -18.90
CA GLY A 77 -70.70 -40.76 -17.59
C GLY A 77 -70.86 -39.65 -16.54
N PRO A 78 -72.10 -39.47 -16.03
CA PRO A 78 -72.39 -38.41 -15.04
C PRO A 78 -72.29 -38.96 -13.61
N GLY A 79 -71.93 -38.09 -12.70
CA GLY A 79 -72.28 -38.41 -11.32
C GLY A 79 -71.30 -37.98 -10.26
N GLY A 80 -71.72 -37.10 -9.42
CA GLY A 80 -71.21 -37.04 -8.07
C GLY A 80 -70.87 -35.60 -7.60
N GLY A 81 -71.91 -35.00 -7.02
CA GLY A 81 -71.79 -33.82 -6.17
C GLY A 81 -70.81 -34.03 -5.04
N GLY A 82 -69.87 -33.12 -4.94
CA GLY A 82 -68.93 -33.08 -3.82
C GLY A 82 -68.85 -31.67 -3.27
N ALA A 83 -69.43 -31.50 -2.13
CA ALA A 83 -69.52 -30.33 -1.27
C ALA A 83 -68.22 -29.52 -1.20
N GLY A 84 -68.40 -28.21 -1.16
CA GLY A 84 -67.34 -27.24 -0.94
C GLY A 84 -66.45 -27.54 0.24
N ARG A 85 -65.24 -27.94 -0.03
CA ARG A 85 -64.16 -27.81 0.91
C ARG A 85 -63.62 -26.38 0.78
N GLY A 86 -64.14 -25.47 1.62
CA GLY A 86 -63.48 -24.20 1.96
C GLY A 86 -62.05 -24.51 2.35
N GLY A 87 -61.11 -24.12 1.48
CA GLY A 87 -59.69 -24.23 1.78
C GLY A 87 -59.40 -23.49 3.08
N ARG A 88 -59.24 -24.22 4.15
CA ARG A 88 -58.56 -23.75 5.31
C ARG A 88 -57.10 -23.48 4.80
N PHE A 89 -56.83 -22.23 4.43
CA PHE A 89 -55.46 -21.73 4.31
C PHE A 89 -54.84 -21.93 5.70
N GLY A 90 -54.08 -23.01 5.87
CA GLY A 90 -53.31 -23.25 7.09
C GLY A 90 -52.43 -22.04 7.37
N ALA A 91 -52.40 -21.60 8.61
CA ALA A 91 -51.54 -20.49 9.01
C ALA A 91 -50.10 -20.79 8.57
N SER A 92 -49.52 -19.90 7.78
CA SER A 92 -48.14 -20.04 7.27
C SER A 92 -47.17 -19.85 8.44
N THR A 93 -46.26 -20.81 8.64
CA THR A 93 -45.24 -20.69 9.65
C THR A 93 -44.19 -19.68 9.15
N VAL A 94 -43.91 -18.66 9.95
CA VAL A 94 -42.99 -17.57 9.62
C VAL A 94 -41.88 -17.40 10.65
N GLY A 95 -40.69 -17.09 10.19
CA GLY A 95 -39.63 -16.56 11.04
C GLY A 95 -39.87 -15.09 11.34
N ILE A 96 -39.55 -14.64 12.53
CA ILE A 96 -39.75 -13.26 12.96
C ILE A 96 -38.46 -12.65 13.48
N ALA A 97 -38.34 -11.34 13.32
CA ALA A 97 -37.39 -10.51 14.03
C ALA A 97 -38.11 -9.27 14.60
N ILE A 98 -37.54 -8.69 15.63
CA ILE A 98 -38.06 -7.45 16.23
C ILE A 98 -37.19 -6.29 15.67
N ALA A 99 -37.87 -5.26 15.16
CA ALA A 99 -37.21 -4.03 14.78
C ALA A 99 -36.56 -3.39 16.02
N ALA A 100 -35.24 -3.25 16.00
CA ALA A 100 -34.47 -2.70 17.13
C ALA A 100 -33.87 -1.37 16.78
N ARG A 101 -33.60 -0.58 17.80
CA ARG A 101 -32.71 0.60 17.62
C ARG A 101 -31.26 0.16 17.77
N ALA A 102 -30.44 0.48 16.79
CA ALA A 102 -29.01 0.19 16.83
C ALA A 102 -28.23 1.31 16.14
N ASP A 103 -26.99 1.49 16.59
CA ASP A 103 -26.04 2.39 15.93
C ASP A 103 -25.45 1.66 14.73
N LEU A 104 -25.61 2.27 13.56
CA LEU A 104 -25.17 1.66 12.31
C LEU A 104 -23.93 2.37 11.78
N PRO A 105 -22.76 1.70 11.79
CA PRO A 105 -21.54 2.29 11.26
C PRO A 105 -21.60 2.35 9.73
N VAL A 106 -21.34 3.52 9.17
CA VAL A 106 -21.13 3.72 7.73
C VAL A 106 -19.65 3.50 7.48
N VAL A 107 -19.33 2.38 6.88
CA VAL A 107 -17.94 2.00 6.60
C VAL A 107 -17.67 2.02 5.10
N LEU A 108 -16.43 2.35 4.74
CA LEU A 108 -15.89 2.20 3.41
C LEU A 108 -14.81 1.12 3.47
N ASP A 109 -15.04 0.03 2.77
CA ASP A 109 -14.06 -1.04 2.58
C ASP A 109 -13.26 -0.77 1.30
N ALA A 110 -11.94 -0.84 1.38
CA ALA A 110 -11.02 -0.65 0.25
C ALA A 110 -9.84 -1.62 0.35
N LEU A 111 -9.24 -1.96 -0.78
CA LEU A 111 -7.96 -2.65 -0.80
C LEU A 111 -6.84 -1.63 -0.67
N GLY A 112 -5.91 -1.86 0.25
CA GLY A 112 -4.77 -1.00 0.48
C GLY A 112 -3.43 -1.74 0.38
N THR A 113 -2.39 -0.97 0.20
CA THR A 113 -1.00 -1.41 0.24
C THR A 113 -0.28 -0.72 1.38
N VAL A 114 0.44 -1.47 2.18
CA VAL A 114 1.24 -0.94 3.27
C VAL A 114 2.48 -0.26 2.69
N VAL A 115 2.67 1.01 3.05
CA VAL A 115 3.78 1.84 2.58
C VAL A 115 4.54 2.36 3.79
N PRO A 116 5.86 2.21 3.84
CA PRO A 116 6.65 2.77 4.94
C PRO A 116 6.56 4.29 4.93
N SER A 117 6.53 4.90 6.12
CA SER A 117 6.51 6.36 6.23
C SER A 117 7.76 7.01 5.63
N ILE A 118 8.91 6.36 5.79
CA ILE A 118 10.20 6.81 5.24
C ILE A 118 11.01 5.58 4.79
N THR A 119 11.55 5.66 3.57
CA THR A 119 12.56 4.73 3.07
C THR A 119 13.75 5.54 2.58
N VAL A 120 14.94 5.27 3.10
CA VAL A 120 16.17 5.97 2.74
C VAL A 120 17.23 4.96 2.29
N THR A 121 17.70 5.11 1.07
CA THR A 121 18.92 4.44 0.60
C THR A 121 20.12 5.26 1.07
N VAL A 122 20.90 4.70 1.98
CA VAL A 122 22.10 5.34 2.53
C VAL A 122 23.21 5.22 1.50
N ARG A 123 23.59 6.35 0.90
CA ARG A 123 24.66 6.43 -0.09
C ARG A 123 25.90 7.07 0.51
N PRO A 124 27.11 6.62 0.13
CA PRO A 124 28.34 7.29 0.54
C PRO A 124 28.44 8.66 -0.14
N GLN A 125 29.08 9.61 0.53
CA GLN A 125 29.35 10.94 -0.03
C GLN A 125 30.78 11.07 -0.56
N VAL A 126 31.65 10.12 -0.18
CA VAL A 126 33.01 9.98 -0.67
C VAL A 126 33.24 8.56 -1.19
N SER A 127 34.11 8.42 -2.15
CA SER A 127 34.43 7.12 -2.75
C SER A 127 35.62 6.48 -2.04
N GLY A 128 35.64 5.17 -1.91
CA GLY A 128 36.73 4.41 -1.32
C GLY A 128 36.38 2.95 -1.02
N VAL A 129 37.29 2.24 -0.39
CA VAL A 129 37.12 0.84 -0.01
C VAL A 129 36.46 0.75 1.35
N ILE A 130 35.45 -0.13 1.49
CA ILE A 130 34.80 -0.41 2.78
C ILE A 130 35.73 -1.24 3.64
N THR A 131 36.10 -0.71 4.81
CA THR A 131 36.97 -1.39 5.78
C THR A 131 36.18 -2.17 6.82
N SER A 132 34.98 -1.69 7.18
CA SER A 132 34.13 -2.38 8.15
C SER A 132 32.65 -2.06 7.94
N ILE A 133 31.80 -3.01 8.30
CA ILE A 133 30.34 -2.87 8.33
C ILE A 133 29.91 -3.15 9.76
N ALA A 134 29.18 -2.21 10.38
CA ALA A 134 28.83 -2.19 11.80
C ALA A 134 27.36 -2.52 12.07
N PHE A 135 26.63 -3.11 11.11
CA PHE A 135 25.24 -3.53 11.27
C PHE A 135 25.06 -4.97 10.79
N THR A 136 24.00 -5.61 11.27
CA THR A 136 23.49 -6.87 10.77
C THR A 136 22.21 -6.64 9.95
N GLU A 137 21.95 -7.50 8.96
CA GLU A 137 20.76 -7.46 8.15
C GLU A 137 19.51 -7.59 9.01
N GLY A 138 18.47 -6.79 8.71
CA GLY A 138 17.24 -6.79 9.48
C GLY A 138 17.32 -6.11 10.85
N GLN A 139 18.47 -5.58 11.27
CA GLN A 139 18.65 -4.90 12.54
C GLN A 139 17.88 -3.58 12.60
N MET A 140 17.36 -3.23 13.78
CA MET A 140 16.85 -1.89 14.06
C MET A 140 18.02 -0.96 14.39
N VAL A 141 18.11 0.16 13.70
CA VAL A 141 19.14 1.18 13.90
C VAL A 141 18.53 2.51 14.34
N LYS A 142 19.29 3.28 15.13
CA LYS A 142 18.92 4.63 15.55
C LYS A 142 19.54 5.65 14.61
N LYS A 143 18.91 6.83 14.49
CA LYS A 143 19.51 7.97 13.78
C LYS A 143 20.90 8.26 14.35
N GLY A 144 21.90 8.43 13.45
CA GLY A 144 23.30 8.67 13.80
C GLY A 144 24.12 7.41 14.12
N GLN A 145 23.50 6.22 14.13
CA GLN A 145 24.23 4.97 14.37
C GLN A 145 25.16 4.67 13.19
N LEU A 146 26.39 4.26 13.52
CA LEU A 146 27.40 3.88 12.52
C LEU A 146 26.95 2.63 11.76
N LEU A 147 27.02 2.69 10.43
CA LEU A 147 26.68 1.60 9.53
C LEU A 147 27.92 0.99 8.87
N ALA A 148 28.79 1.82 8.33
CA ALA A 148 29.99 1.35 7.67
C ALA A 148 31.11 2.42 7.76
N ILE A 149 32.34 1.98 7.53
CA ILE A 149 33.52 2.84 7.48
C ILE A 149 34.21 2.61 6.13
N ILE A 150 34.42 3.69 5.40
CA ILE A 150 35.33 3.76 4.24
C ILE A 150 36.73 3.99 4.75
N ASP A 151 37.75 3.49 4.07
CA ASP A 151 39.18 3.69 4.44
C ASP A 151 39.47 5.17 4.70
N PRO A 152 39.74 5.60 5.95
CA PRO A 152 39.93 7.00 6.29
C PRO A 152 41.32 7.50 5.97
N ARG A 153 42.30 6.60 5.79
CA ARG A 153 43.75 6.97 5.66
C ARG A 153 44.05 8.03 4.58
N PRO A 154 43.50 7.94 3.35
CA PRO A 154 43.71 8.96 2.35
C PRO A 154 43.15 10.33 2.76
N PHE A 155 41.99 10.33 3.44
CA PHE A 155 41.36 11.56 3.89
C PHE A 155 42.06 12.17 5.10
N GLU A 156 42.56 11.33 6.00
CA GLU A 156 43.40 11.76 7.13
C GLU A 156 44.71 12.45 6.61
N ALA A 157 45.38 11.85 5.62
CA ALA A 157 46.56 12.42 4.99
C ALA A 157 46.25 13.78 4.35
N THR A 158 45.13 13.89 3.63
CA THR A 158 44.69 15.16 3.03
C THR A 158 44.38 16.21 4.09
N LEU A 159 43.75 15.83 5.19
CA LEU A 159 43.49 16.75 6.31
C LEU A 159 44.81 17.24 6.94
N GLN A 160 45.76 16.34 7.19
CA GLN A 160 47.07 16.70 7.72
C GLN A 160 47.84 17.67 6.79
N GLN A 161 47.76 17.47 5.48
CA GLN A 161 48.33 18.39 4.48
C GLN A 161 47.69 19.77 4.57
N ALA A 162 46.35 19.86 4.68
CA ALA A 162 45.64 21.13 4.79
C ALA A 162 46.01 21.87 6.10
N ILE A 163 46.10 21.14 7.22
CA ILE A 163 46.53 21.67 8.52
C ILE A 163 47.96 22.23 8.40
N GLY A 164 48.89 21.49 7.75
CA GLY A 164 50.26 21.91 7.56
C GLY A 164 50.38 23.19 6.73
N ALA A 165 49.56 23.32 5.65
CA ALA A 165 49.48 24.52 4.84
C ALA A 165 49.04 25.73 5.68
N ARG A 166 47.95 25.59 6.43
CA ARG A 166 47.45 26.65 7.31
C ARG A 166 48.51 27.08 8.36
N MET A 167 49.17 26.12 9.01
CA MET A 167 50.18 26.42 10.02
C MET A 167 51.39 27.18 9.43
N ARG A 168 51.81 26.82 8.20
CA ARG A 168 52.86 27.55 7.47
C ARG A 168 52.45 29.00 7.24
N ASP A 169 51.25 29.24 6.75
CA ASP A 169 50.76 30.54 6.36
C ASP A 169 50.37 31.41 7.58
N GLU A 170 49.97 30.80 8.67
CA GLU A 170 49.84 31.48 9.98
C GLU A 170 51.19 31.98 10.49
N ALA A 171 52.28 31.21 10.31
CA ALA A 171 53.65 31.68 10.67
C ALA A 171 54.12 32.81 9.76
N LEU A 172 53.78 32.79 8.47
CA LEU A 172 54.08 33.90 7.55
C LEU A 172 53.30 35.16 7.92
N LEU A 173 52.04 35.05 8.32
CA LEU A 173 51.24 36.17 8.81
C LEU A 173 51.83 36.77 10.06
N GLU A 174 52.23 35.94 11.04
CA GLU A 174 52.84 36.41 12.28
C GLU A 174 54.15 37.16 12.00
N ASN A 175 55.02 36.59 11.17
CA ASN A 175 56.25 37.30 10.73
C ASN A 175 55.92 38.62 10.02
N GLY A 176 54.91 38.61 9.12
CA GLY A 176 54.47 39.83 8.43
C GLY A 176 53.97 40.91 9.39
N ARG A 177 53.24 40.52 10.44
CA ARG A 177 52.77 41.47 11.47
C ARG A 177 53.90 42.06 12.30
N VAL A 178 54.85 41.22 12.71
CA VAL A 178 56.02 41.67 13.43
C VAL A 178 56.84 42.69 12.57
N GLN A 179 57.02 42.40 11.26
CA GLN A 179 57.69 43.27 10.32
C GLN A 179 56.93 44.60 10.14
N LEU A 180 55.57 44.53 10.00
CA LEU A 180 54.74 45.74 9.88
C LEU A 180 54.86 46.61 11.15
N GLN A 181 54.85 46.05 12.33
CA GLN A 181 55.00 46.76 13.59
C GLN A 181 56.38 47.45 13.65
N ARG A 182 57.46 46.75 13.23
CA ARG A 182 58.80 47.33 13.15
C ARG A 182 58.81 48.50 12.17
N TYR A 183 58.27 48.40 10.97
CA TYR A 183 58.21 49.47 9.98
C TYR A 183 57.37 50.65 10.49
N GLN A 184 56.26 50.44 11.18
CA GLN A 184 55.50 51.52 11.79
C GLN A 184 56.28 52.27 12.85
N THR A 185 57.17 51.61 13.62
CA THR A 185 58.02 52.20 14.61
C THR A 185 59.13 53.07 13.90
N LEU A 186 59.73 52.55 12.82
CA LEU A 186 60.77 53.29 12.03
C LEU A 186 60.14 54.47 11.31
N LEU A 187 58.94 54.41 10.81
CA LEU A 187 58.22 55.54 10.22
C LEU A 187 58.03 56.69 11.25
N GLY A 188 57.63 56.30 12.51
CA GLY A 188 57.56 57.29 13.61
C GLY A 188 58.84 57.97 13.98
N GLN A 189 60.03 57.42 13.50
CA GLN A 189 61.38 57.96 13.65
C GLN A 189 61.90 58.63 12.37
N ASP A 190 61.03 58.84 11.35
CA ASP A 190 61.35 59.35 10.03
C ASP A 190 62.49 58.57 9.32
N SER A 191 62.66 57.28 9.66
CA SER A 191 63.76 56.42 9.20
C SER A 191 63.39 55.51 8.01
N ILE A 192 62.13 55.53 7.53
CA ILE A 192 61.63 54.71 6.42
C ILE A 192 60.58 55.48 5.61
N ALA A 193 60.41 55.14 4.34
CA ALA A 193 59.36 55.69 3.49
C ALA A 193 57.96 55.14 3.85
N ARG A 194 56.92 55.98 3.79
CA ARG A 194 55.55 55.58 3.99
C ARG A 194 55.07 54.45 3.06
N GLN A 195 55.58 54.46 1.80
CA GLN A 195 55.31 53.44 0.80
C GLN A 195 55.72 52.05 1.26
N ASP A 196 56.81 51.89 2.01
CA ASP A 196 57.30 50.61 2.51
C ASP A 196 56.34 50.07 3.58
N VAL A 197 55.79 50.93 4.45
CA VAL A 197 54.77 50.57 5.43
C VAL A 197 53.48 50.14 4.76
N ASP A 198 53.01 50.89 3.75
CA ASP A 198 51.78 50.59 3.01
C ASP A 198 51.92 49.26 2.26
N THR A 199 53.12 49.01 1.66
CA THR A 199 53.39 47.71 0.99
C THR A 199 53.37 46.56 1.98
N GLN A 200 53.95 46.70 3.16
CA GLN A 200 53.94 45.64 4.19
C GLN A 200 52.53 45.42 4.77
N ALA A 201 51.76 46.51 4.94
CA ALA A 201 50.38 46.41 5.37
C ALA A 201 49.52 45.65 4.34
N ALA A 202 49.73 45.87 3.04
CA ALA A 202 49.08 45.12 1.98
C ALA A 202 49.47 43.63 2.00
N ALA A 203 50.76 43.30 2.24
CA ALA A 203 51.24 41.93 2.38
C ALA A 203 50.59 41.21 3.57
N VAL A 204 50.46 41.89 4.73
CA VAL A 204 49.77 41.33 5.89
C VAL A 204 48.30 40.98 5.54
N LYS A 205 47.57 41.88 4.86
CA LYS A 205 46.21 41.62 4.41
C LYS A 205 46.13 40.43 3.43
N GLN A 206 47.13 40.28 2.56
CA GLN A 206 47.22 39.13 1.65
C GLN A 206 47.41 37.84 2.44
N PHE A 207 48.29 37.78 3.45
CA PHE A 207 48.42 36.58 4.30
C PHE A 207 47.16 36.29 5.09
N GLU A 208 46.47 37.31 5.60
CA GLU A 208 45.16 37.11 6.27
C GLU A 208 44.15 36.47 5.32
N ALA A 209 44.08 36.92 4.07
CA ALA A 209 43.18 36.31 3.07
C ALA A 209 43.58 34.87 2.74
N THR A 210 44.87 34.57 2.65
CA THR A 210 45.40 33.21 2.43
C THR A 210 44.96 32.26 3.55
N ILE A 211 45.06 32.69 4.82
CA ILE A 211 44.64 31.88 5.96
C ILE A 211 43.13 31.59 5.92
N VAL A 212 42.29 32.51 5.46
CA VAL A 212 40.86 32.27 5.29
C VAL A 212 40.62 31.15 4.25
N MET A 213 41.37 31.13 3.15
CA MET A 213 41.32 30.07 2.14
C MET A 213 41.80 28.72 2.72
N ASP A 214 42.90 28.70 3.48
CA ASP A 214 43.45 27.50 4.09
C ASP A 214 42.49 26.89 5.12
N ARG A 215 41.82 27.73 5.92
CA ARG A 215 40.78 27.28 6.85
C ARG A 215 39.60 26.66 6.11
N ALA A 216 39.21 27.19 4.96
CA ALA A 216 38.19 26.61 4.12
C ALA A 216 38.61 25.24 3.56
N ASN A 217 39.87 25.12 3.10
CA ASN A 217 40.43 23.85 2.63
C ASN A 217 40.54 22.81 3.74
N GLU A 218 40.98 23.18 4.94
CA GLU A 218 41.02 22.31 6.11
C GLU A 218 39.60 21.81 6.49
N ASN A 219 38.62 22.72 6.50
CA ASN A 219 37.25 22.36 6.79
C ASN A 219 36.67 21.37 5.75
N THR A 220 36.98 21.56 4.47
CA THR A 220 36.59 20.64 3.38
C THR A 220 37.25 19.27 3.58
N ALA A 221 38.56 19.22 3.90
CA ALA A 221 39.23 17.95 4.17
C ALA A 221 38.65 17.24 5.42
N ARG A 222 38.35 18.00 6.47
CA ARG A 222 37.74 17.50 7.70
C ARG A 222 36.31 16.93 7.43
N LEU A 223 35.52 17.59 6.59
CA LEU A 223 34.22 17.15 6.19
C LEU A 223 34.28 15.84 5.38
N ASN A 224 35.20 15.74 4.43
CA ASN A 224 35.43 14.54 3.64
C ASN A 224 35.84 13.34 4.54
N LEU A 225 36.70 13.59 5.54
CA LEU A 225 37.07 12.60 6.53
C LEU A 225 35.83 12.18 7.37
N ALA A 226 34.97 13.11 7.74
CA ALA A 226 33.71 12.77 8.45
C ALA A 226 32.79 11.90 7.60
N TYR A 227 32.74 12.10 6.29
CA TYR A 227 31.93 11.30 5.36
C TYR A 227 32.44 9.87 5.17
N THR A 228 33.66 9.54 5.57
CA THR A 228 34.15 8.15 5.59
C THR A 228 33.36 7.30 6.60
N ARG A 229 32.76 7.92 7.62
CA ARG A 229 31.92 7.28 8.61
C ARG A 229 30.47 7.36 8.17
N ILE A 230 29.95 6.30 7.58
CA ILE A 230 28.60 6.25 7.08
C ILE A 230 27.65 5.96 8.25
N VAL A 231 26.74 6.89 8.53
CA VAL A 231 25.77 6.80 9.63
C VAL A 231 24.34 6.78 9.13
N ALA A 232 23.45 6.21 9.92
CA ALA A 232 22.01 6.15 9.63
C ALA A 232 21.39 7.56 9.69
N PRO A 233 20.78 8.08 8.62
CA PRO A 233 20.13 9.39 8.63
C PRO A 233 18.81 9.40 9.37
N VAL A 234 18.14 8.24 9.47
CA VAL A 234 16.86 8.01 10.14
C VAL A 234 16.93 6.75 10.99
N ALA A 235 16.04 6.67 11.99
CA ALA A 235 15.83 5.42 12.71
C ALA A 235 14.94 4.49 11.89
N GLY A 236 15.20 3.18 11.90
CA GLY A 236 14.41 2.20 11.15
C GLY A 236 15.08 0.84 11.08
N ARG A 237 14.48 -0.06 10.32
CA ARG A 237 15.03 -1.39 10.07
C ARG A 237 15.91 -1.36 8.83
N VAL A 238 17.12 -1.89 8.96
CA VAL A 238 18.06 -2.05 7.84
C VAL A 238 17.61 -3.25 6.99
N GLY A 239 17.61 -3.11 5.68
CA GLY A 239 17.33 -4.17 4.73
C GLY A 239 18.50 -5.15 4.55
N LEU A 240 18.48 -5.87 3.45
CA LEU A 240 19.58 -6.74 3.04
C LEU A 240 20.80 -5.89 2.66
N ARG A 241 21.98 -6.42 2.82
CA ARG A 241 23.25 -5.77 2.55
C ARG A 241 23.63 -5.95 1.07
N PRO A 242 23.72 -4.87 0.29
CA PRO A 242 24.07 -4.95 -1.13
C PRO A 242 25.57 -5.06 -1.38
N ILE A 243 26.42 -4.81 -0.37
CA ILE A 243 27.88 -4.68 -0.49
C ILE A 243 28.60 -5.35 0.68
N ASP A 244 29.86 -5.78 0.43
CA ASP A 244 30.70 -6.45 1.42
C ASP A 244 31.95 -5.63 1.78
N VAL A 245 32.59 -6.01 2.90
CA VAL A 245 33.89 -5.47 3.30
C VAL A 245 34.93 -5.79 2.23
N GLY A 246 35.75 -4.82 1.88
CA GLY A 246 36.74 -4.92 0.81
C GLY A 246 36.25 -4.40 -0.55
N ASN A 247 34.94 -4.20 -0.73
CA ASN A 247 34.42 -3.62 -1.96
C ASN A 247 34.74 -2.12 -2.04
N TYR A 248 35.03 -1.66 -3.25
CA TYR A 248 35.12 -0.23 -3.56
C TYR A 248 33.73 0.31 -3.82
N ILE A 249 33.39 1.45 -3.22
CA ILE A 249 32.10 2.11 -3.35
C ILE A 249 32.29 3.56 -3.80
N GLY A 250 31.47 4.02 -4.74
CA GLY A 250 31.46 5.37 -5.27
C GLY A 250 30.34 6.23 -4.71
N ALA A 251 30.54 7.55 -4.66
CA ALA A 251 29.51 8.50 -4.23
C ALA A 251 28.23 8.46 -5.09
N GLY A 252 28.32 7.94 -6.33
CA GLY A 252 27.21 7.80 -7.28
C GLY A 252 26.51 6.44 -7.29
N ASP A 253 26.97 5.48 -6.50
CA ASP A 253 26.43 4.11 -6.55
C ASP A 253 24.96 4.06 -6.13
N ALA A 254 24.11 3.59 -7.04
CA ALA A 254 22.66 3.57 -6.84
C ALA A 254 22.22 2.60 -5.74
N ALA A 255 22.91 1.47 -5.56
CA ALA A 255 22.62 0.46 -4.55
C ALA A 255 22.85 0.99 -3.13
N GLY A 256 23.81 1.92 -2.95
CA GLY A 256 24.16 2.44 -1.63
C GLY A 256 24.78 1.38 -0.72
N VAL A 257 24.91 1.73 0.55
CA VAL A 257 25.46 0.84 1.61
C VAL A 257 24.38 0.04 2.29
N ALA A 258 23.21 0.64 2.48
CA ALA A 258 22.05 0.02 3.13
C ALA A 258 20.77 0.78 2.77
N VAL A 259 19.65 0.07 2.78
CA VAL A 259 18.32 0.68 2.72
C VAL A 259 17.73 0.63 4.12
N ILE A 260 17.35 1.79 4.66
CA ILE A 260 16.70 1.88 5.97
C ILE A 260 15.23 2.21 5.76
N THR A 261 14.36 1.40 6.33
CA THR A 261 12.91 1.53 6.25
C THR A 261 12.33 1.76 7.62
N GLN A 262 11.59 2.85 7.78
CA GLN A 262 10.86 3.13 9.01
C GLN A 262 9.57 2.32 9.03
N LEU A 263 9.45 1.39 9.99
CA LEU A 263 8.29 0.52 10.15
C LEU A 263 7.28 1.06 11.18
N ASN A 264 7.70 1.94 12.07
CA ASN A 264 6.92 2.48 13.18
C ASN A 264 7.09 4.01 13.23
N PRO A 265 6.05 4.81 12.92
CA PRO A 265 4.76 4.41 12.34
C PRO A 265 4.86 3.96 10.89
N ILE A 266 3.80 3.30 10.38
CA ILE A 266 3.68 2.87 8.99
C ILE A 266 2.37 3.41 8.41
N ASP A 267 2.36 3.65 7.12
CA ASP A 267 1.18 4.15 6.43
C ASP A 267 0.57 3.05 5.54
N VAL A 268 -0.75 3.11 5.33
CA VAL A 268 -1.44 2.28 4.33
C VAL A 268 -2.07 3.21 3.30
N GLU A 269 -1.73 2.98 2.04
CA GLU A 269 -2.30 3.69 0.91
C GLU A 269 -3.43 2.85 0.29
N PHE A 270 -4.60 3.45 0.08
CA PHE A 270 -5.77 2.78 -0.48
C PHE A 270 -6.56 3.72 -1.37
N SER A 271 -7.31 3.15 -2.32
CA SER A 271 -8.09 3.91 -3.29
C SER A 271 -9.53 4.06 -2.83
N VAL A 272 -10.05 5.28 -2.94
CA VAL A 272 -11.42 5.65 -2.58
C VAL A 272 -12.15 6.17 -3.81
N PRO A 273 -13.37 5.69 -4.12
CA PRO A 273 -14.18 6.22 -5.21
C PRO A 273 -14.43 7.74 -5.04
N GLN A 274 -14.32 8.50 -6.14
CA GLN A 274 -14.49 9.97 -6.12
C GLN A 274 -15.82 10.42 -5.50
N ASP A 275 -16.89 9.64 -5.66
CA ASP A 275 -18.23 9.96 -5.14
C ASP A 275 -18.27 10.00 -3.60
N ARG A 276 -17.31 9.33 -2.93
CA ARG A 276 -17.18 9.30 -1.46
C ARG A 276 -16.29 10.40 -0.90
N VAL A 277 -15.52 11.08 -1.76
CA VAL A 277 -14.60 12.14 -1.34
C VAL A 277 -15.28 13.27 -0.57
N PRO A 278 -16.46 13.82 -1.02
CA PRO A 278 -17.13 14.88 -0.27
C PRO A 278 -17.55 14.42 1.14
N GLU A 279 -17.98 13.18 1.32
CA GLU A 279 -18.38 12.63 2.62
C GLU A 279 -17.17 12.50 3.56
N ILE A 280 -16.00 12.05 3.05
CA ILE A 280 -14.76 12.01 3.81
C ILE A 280 -14.31 13.41 4.22
N GLN A 281 -14.30 14.35 3.27
CA GLN A 281 -13.90 15.75 3.54
C GLN A 281 -14.81 16.41 4.59
N ALA A 282 -16.12 16.19 4.50
CA ALA A 282 -17.07 16.69 5.49
C ALA A 282 -16.84 16.07 6.87
N SER A 283 -16.38 14.81 6.93
CA SER A 283 -16.09 14.14 8.19
C SER A 283 -14.77 14.62 8.80
N VAL A 284 -13.73 14.80 7.98
CA VAL A 284 -12.45 15.40 8.39
C VAL A 284 -12.65 16.85 8.86
N GLY A 285 -13.49 17.63 8.17
CA GLY A 285 -13.78 19.04 8.51
C GLY A 285 -14.46 19.21 9.87
N ARG A 286 -15.09 18.17 10.42
CA ARG A 286 -15.66 18.16 11.78
C ARG A 286 -14.63 18.01 12.89
N GLY A 287 -13.35 17.78 12.54
CA GLY A 287 -12.23 17.72 13.49
C GLY A 287 -12.09 16.41 14.28
N ALA A 288 -12.94 15.41 14.04
CA ALA A 288 -12.79 14.10 14.64
C ALA A 288 -11.86 13.23 13.80
N PRO A 289 -10.87 12.54 14.39
CA PRO A 289 -10.06 11.60 13.65
C PRO A 289 -10.92 10.43 13.15
N LEU A 290 -10.90 10.18 11.84
CA LEU A 290 -11.60 9.03 11.27
C LEU A 290 -10.82 7.76 11.62
N ALA A 291 -11.51 6.81 12.27
CA ALA A 291 -10.94 5.52 12.62
C ALA A 291 -10.79 4.65 11.36
N VAL A 292 -9.63 4.01 11.25
CA VAL A 292 -9.31 3.09 10.16
C VAL A 292 -8.82 1.78 10.77
N ALA A 293 -9.35 0.66 10.29
CA ALA A 293 -8.87 -0.65 10.68
C ALA A 293 -8.26 -1.38 9.48
N ALA A 294 -7.07 -1.93 9.66
CA ALA A 294 -6.43 -2.80 8.68
C ALA A 294 -6.74 -4.26 9.01
N TRP A 295 -7.19 -5.00 8.00
CA TRP A 295 -7.54 -6.42 8.09
C TRP A 295 -6.66 -7.24 7.17
N ASP A 296 -6.54 -8.51 7.45
CA ASP A 296 -5.85 -9.46 6.57
C ASP A 296 -6.56 -9.59 5.21
N ARG A 297 -5.90 -10.28 4.28
CA ARG A 297 -6.44 -10.48 2.93
C ARG A 297 -7.80 -11.20 2.93
N THR A 298 -8.04 -12.06 3.90
CA THR A 298 -9.26 -12.86 4.04
C THR A 298 -10.36 -12.15 4.82
N ARG A 299 -10.09 -10.96 5.39
CA ARG A 299 -10.98 -10.17 6.26
C ARG A 299 -11.40 -10.89 7.53
N THR A 300 -10.63 -11.89 7.96
CA THR A 300 -10.93 -12.69 9.16
C THR A 300 -10.25 -12.13 10.41
N ARG A 301 -9.05 -11.58 10.26
CA ARG A 301 -8.26 -11.05 11.36
C ARG A 301 -7.98 -9.56 11.19
N LYS A 302 -8.33 -8.78 12.21
CA LYS A 302 -7.88 -7.40 12.31
C LYS A 302 -6.39 -7.38 12.65
N LEU A 303 -5.58 -6.67 11.86
CA LEU A 303 -4.15 -6.56 12.03
C LEU A 303 -3.78 -5.40 12.95
N GLU A 304 -4.37 -4.22 12.69
CA GLU A 304 -4.01 -2.99 13.44
C GLU A 304 -5.14 -1.97 13.32
N ASP A 305 -5.25 -1.10 14.33
CA ASP A 305 -6.09 0.10 14.28
C ASP A 305 -5.23 1.32 13.97
N GLY A 306 -5.73 2.19 13.15
CA GLY A 306 -5.05 3.41 12.73
C GLY A 306 -6.00 4.58 12.58
N THR A 307 -5.47 5.67 12.09
CA THR A 307 -6.23 6.90 11.84
C THR A 307 -6.04 7.33 10.40
N PHE A 308 -7.10 7.85 9.81
CA PHE A 308 -7.02 8.49 8.51
C PHE A 308 -6.06 9.68 8.56
N SER A 309 -5.18 9.79 7.56
CA SER A 309 -4.16 10.84 7.50
C SER A 309 -4.52 11.91 6.47
N THR A 310 -4.69 11.53 5.22
CA THR A 310 -4.93 12.48 4.13
C THR A 310 -5.53 11.80 2.90
N LEU A 311 -6.13 12.66 2.04
CA LEU A 311 -6.46 12.32 0.65
C LEU A 311 -5.43 12.96 -0.27
N ASP A 312 -5.17 12.33 -1.39
CA ASP A 312 -4.44 12.94 -2.50
C ASP A 312 -5.26 14.10 -3.09
N ASN A 313 -4.59 15.04 -3.74
CA ASN A 313 -5.20 16.20 -4.40
C ASN A 313 -5.62 15.92 -5.85
N GLN A 314 -5.37 14.71 -6.35
CA GLN A 314 -5.66 14.30 -7.72
C GLN A 314 -6.56 13.07 -7.76
N ILE A 315 -7.44 13.06 -8.77
CA ILE A 315 -8.26 11.89 -9.11
C ILE A 315 -7.53 11.12 -10.21
N ASP A 316 -7.36 9.83 -10.02
CA ASP A 316 -6.94 8.94 -11.09
C ASP A 316 -8.09 8.79 -12.10
N VAL A 317 -7.91 9.37 -13.27
CA VAL A 317 -8.94 9.42 -14.31
C VAL A 317 -9.22 8.06 -14.95
N GLN A 318 -8.31 7.10 -14.83
CA GLN A 318 -8.50 5.75 -15.38
C GLN A 318 -9.43 4.91 -14.50
N THR A 319 -9.37 5.13 -13.18
CA THR A 319 -10.12 4.35 -12.21
C THR A 319 -11.25 5.14 -11.54
N GLY A 320 -11.29 6.48 -11.69
CA GLY A 320 -12.24 7.35 -11.00
C GLY A 320 -12.07 7.35 -9.48
N THR A 321 -10.85 7.09 -9.00
CA THR A 321 -10.55 6.99 -7.56
C THR A 321 -9.55 8.06 -7.12
N VAL A 322 -9.54 8.34 -5.82
CA VAL A 322 -8.57 9.19 -5.14
C VAL A 322 -7.76 8.34 -4.17
N LYS A 323 -6.46 8.53 -4.13
CA LYS A 323 -5.60 7.86 -3.16
C LYS A 323 -5.79 8.46 -1.78
N ALA A 324 -5.94 7.61 -0.80
CA ALA A 324 -6.04 7.96 0.61
C ALA A 324 -4.93 7.31 1.40
N LYS A 325 -4.49 7.96 2.47
CA LYS A 325 -3.51 7.40 3.41
C LYS A 325 -4.11 7.33 4.82
N ALA A 326 -3.83 6.22 5.47
CA ALA A 326 -4.08 6.05 6.90
C ALA A 326 -2.79 5.69 7.61
N ARG A 327 -2.61 6.18 8.83
CA ARG A 327 -1.43 5.98 9.66
C ARG A 327 -1.71 4.99 10.75
N PHE A 328 -0.79 4.06 10.94
CA PHE A 328 -0.82 2.98 11.94
C PHE A 328 0.44 3.05 12.80
N ALA A 329 0.30 2.80 14.08
CA ALA A 329 1.44 2.80 15.01
C ALA A 329 2.42 1.65 14.73
N ASN A 330 1.87 0.48 14.35
CA ASN A 330 2.58 -0.76 14.01
C ASN A 330 3.61 -1.22 15.06
N ALA A 331 3.29 -1.01 16.34
CA ALA A 331 4.20 -1.33 17.45
C ALA A 331 4.58 -2.83 17.48
N ALA A 332 3.65 -3.71 17.12
CA ALA A 332 3.86 -5.15 17.07
C ALA A 332 4.45 -5.64 15.72
N ASN A 333 4.72 -4.74 14.76
CA ASN A 333 5.19 -5.05 13.41
C ASN A 333 4.26 -6.02 12.64
N ASN A 334 2.96 -5.91 12.85
CA ASN A 334 1.94 -6.73 12.18
C ASN A 334 1.76 -6.33 10.70
N LEU A 335 2.11 -5.10 10.35
CA LEU A 335 2.05 -4.56 8.99
C LEU A 335 3.45 -4.53 8.40
N PHE A 336 3.59 -5.15 7.23
CA PHE A 336 4.86 -5.23 6.51
C PHE A 336 4.81 -4.36 5.24
N PRO A 337 5.89 -3.64 4.88
CA PRO A 337 5.97 -2.88 3.64
C PRO A 337 5.57 -3.72 2.42
N ASN A 338 4.81 -3.11 1.51
CA ASN A 338 4.26 -3.71 0.28
C ASN A 338 3.25 -4.86 0.52
N GLN A 339 2.82 -5.08 1.76
CA GLN A 339 1.75 -6.03 2.07
C GLN A 339 0.40 -5.46 1.60
N PHE A 340 -0.43 -6.31 0.99
CA PHE A 340 -1.82 -5.99 0.70
C PHE A 340 -2.68 -6.24 1.93
N VAL A 341 -3.51 -5.27 2.27
CA VAL A 341 -4.43 -5.30 3.41
C VAL A 341 -5.80 -4.81 2.98
N ASN A 342 -6.86 -5.30 3.63
CA ASN A 342 -8.17 -4.70 3.50
C ASN A 342 -8.30 -3.58 4.53
N VAL A 343 -8.65 -2.40 4.06
CA VAL A 343 -8.82 -1.21 4.88
C VAL A 343 -10.30 -0.98 5.09
N ARG A 344 -10.72 -0.80 6.33
CA ARG A 344 -12.07 -0.38 6.70
C ARG A 344 -12.01 0.99 7.34
N LEU A 345 -12.52 1.99 6.62
CA LEU A 345 -12.62 3.38 7.08
C LEU A 345 -14.02 3.62 7.65
N LEU A 346 -14.12 4.03 8.89
CA LEU A 346 -15.37 4.46 9.52
C LEU A 346 -15.63 5.93 9.18
N LEU A 347 -16.63 6.19 8.34
CA LEU A 347 -16.99 7.55 7.92
C LEU A 347 -17.83 8.25 8.97
N ARG A 348 -18.87 7.57 9.48
CA ARG A 348 -19.77 8.05 10.53
C ARG A 348 -20.56 6.91 11.14
N SER A 349 -21.15 7.12 12.31
CA SER A 349 -22.20 6.28 12.87
C SER A 349 -23.55 6.97 12.68
N VAL A 350 -24.57 6.19 12.40
CA VAL A 350 -25.96 6.66 12.44
C VAL A 350 -26.57 6.11 13.71
N ASP A 351 -26.68 6.98 14.71
CA ASP A 351 -27.08 6.58 16.04
C ASP A 351 -28.61 6.36 16.13
N GLY A 352 -29.02 5.31 16.83
CA GLY A 352 -30.43 5.02 17.10
C GLY A 352 -31.30 4.70 15.88
N ALA A 353 -30.71 4.28 14.77
CA ALA A 353 -31.46 3.87 13.57
C ALA A 353 -32.35 2.66 13.87
N VAL A 354 -33.57 2.66 13.34
CA VAL A 354 -34.44 1.45 13.38
C VAL A 354 -33.91 0.46 12.36
N VAL A 355 -33.45 -0.70 12.82
CA VAL A 355 -32.85 -1.72 11.97
C VAL A 355 -33.67 -3.00 11.95
N VAL A 356 -33.68 -3.66 10.79
CA VAL A 356 -34.26 -4.98 10.58
C VAL A 356 -33.25 -5.88 9.87
N PRO A 357 -33.28 -7.21 10.06
CA PRO A 357 -32.47 -8.13 9.26
C PRO A 357 -32.73 -7.94 7.76
N VAL A 358 -31.68 -8.10 6.94
CA VAL A 358 -31.78 -7.98 5.47
C VAL A 358 -32.87 -8.89 4.91
N THR A 359 -33.08 -10.06 5.53
CA THR A 359 -34.08 -11.06 5.14
C THR A 359 -35.53 -10.60 5.36
N ALA A 360 -35.76 -9.57 6.20
CA ALA A 360 -37.10 -9.03 6.43
C ALA A 360 -37.53 -8.02 5.35
N MET A 361 -36.56 -7.45 4.60
CA MET A 361 -36.85 -6.47 3.56
C MET A 361 -37.26 -7.18 2.27
N ARG A 362 -38.36 -6.73 1.67
CA ARG A 362 -38.92 -7.23 0.41
C ARG A 362 -39.05 -6.08 -0.58
N THR A 363 -38.84 -6.40 -1.84
CA THR A 363 -39.03 -5.42 -2.93
C THR A 363 -40.21 -5.84 -3.80
N GLY A 364 -41.09 -4.92 -4.03
CA GLY A 364 -42.33 -5.14 -4.84
C GLY A 364 -42.49 -4.05 -5.91
N PRO A 365 -43.59 -4.11 -6.68
CA PRO A 365 -43.84 -3.14 -7.76
C PRO A 365 -43.96 -1.69 -7.27
N ASN A 366 -44.33 -1.49 -6.00
CA ASN A 366 -44.54 -0.17 -5.39
C ASN A 366 -43.35 0.26 -4.49
N GLY A 367 -42.20 -0.41 -4.59
CA GLY A 367 -41.01 -0.13 -3.77
C GLY A 367 -40.75 -1.18 -2.68
N ASP A 368 -39.90 -0.81 -1.73
CA ASP A 368 -39.55 -1.70 -0.62
C ASP A 368 -40.63 -1.72 0.45
N PHE A 369 -40.87 -2.90 1.00
CA PHE A 369 -41.86 -3.12 2.04
C PHE A 369 -41.44 -4.20 3.03
N VAL A 370 -42.05 -4.21 4.18
CA VAL A 370 -41.88 -5.25 5.20
C VAL A 370 -43.29 -5.82 5.59
N TYR A 371 -43.30 -7.06 6.00
CA TYR A 371 -44.48 -7.66 6.61
C TYR A 371 -44.43 -7.43 8.13
N VAL A 372 -45.35 -6.63 8.66
CA VAL A 372 -45.47 -6.38 10.11
C VAL A 372 -46.54 -7.31 10.66
N ILE A 373 -46.24 -7.94 11.76
CA ILE A 373 -47.18 -8.85 12.46
C ILE A 373 -47.89 -8.04 13.54
N LYS A 374 -49.21 -7.97 13.44
CA LYS A 374 -50.08 -7.36 14.43
C LYS A 374 -50.33 -8.30 15.62
N ASP A 375 -50.89 -7.77 16.72
CA ASP A 375 -51.20 -8.56 17.94
C ASP A 375 -52.21 -9.66 17.72
N ASP A 376 -53.11 -9.51 16.71
CA ASP A 376 -54.09 -10.51 16.27
C ASP A 376 -53.50 -11.64 15.39
N ARG A 377 -52.14 -11.67 15.26
CA ARG A 377 -51.41 -12.61 14.42
C ARG A 377 -51.72 -12.51 12.93
N THR A 378 -52.19 -11.37 12.50
CA THR A 378 -52.32 -11.05 11.08
C THR A 378 -51.13 -10.25 10.57
N VAL A 379 -50.84 -10.42 9.30
CA VAL A 379 -49.73 -9.73 8.62
C VAL A 379 -50.26 -8.51 7.90
N SER A 380 -49.59 -7.37 8.06
CA SER A 380 -49.85 -6.16 7.29
C SER A 380 -48.65 -5.82 6.42
N VAL A 381 -48.88 -5.51 5.13
CA VAL A 381 -47.86 -5.01 4.20
C VAL A 381 -47.64 -3.55 4.49
N ARG A 382 -46.44 -3.19 4.90
CA ARG A 382 -46.10 -1.80 5.19
C ARG A 382 -44.99 -1.33 4.27
N PRO A 383 -45.22 -0.31 3.44
CA PRO A 383 -44.20 0.32 2.64
C PRO A 383 -43.18 1.00 3.55
N VAL A 384 -41.90 0.83 3.25
CA VAL A 384 -40.80 1.38 4.03
C VAL A 384 -39.78 2.06 3.14
N GLN A 385 -39.09 3.08 3.69
CA GLN A 385 -37.95 3.67 3.03
C GLN A 385 -36.68 3.03 3.53
N ARG A 386 -35.94 2.41 2.61
CA ARG A 386 -34.66 1.80 2.85
C ARG A 386 -33.61 2.88 3.12
N GLY A 387 -32.86 2.72 4.19
CA GLY A 387 -31.69 3.50 4.53
C GLY A 387 -30.38 2.75 4.23
N ILE A 388 -29.39 2.96 5.08
CA ILE A 388 -28.07 2.32 4.99
C ILE A 388 -28.24 0.84 5.33
N SER A 389 -27.53 -0.03 4.59
CA SER A 389 -27.52 -1.47 4.82
C SER A 389 -26.12 -1.97 5.10
N THR A 390 -26.03 -2.90 6.03
CA THR A 390 -24.84 -3.76 6.23
C THR A 390 -25.10 -5.15 5.66
N SER A 391 -24.17 -6.09 5.85
CA SER A 391 -24.37 -7.49 5.46
C SER A 391 -25.50 -8.19 6.22
N GLU A 392 -25.84 -7.72 7.42
CA GLU A 392 -26.78 -8.39 8.34
C GLU A 392 -28.08 -7.62 8.50
N VAL A 393 -28.02 -6.30 8.59
CA VAL A 393 -29.16 -5.46 8.91
C VAL A 393 -29.30 -4.28 7.96
N ILE A 394 -30.54 -3.81 7.80
CA ILE A 394 -30.90 -2.62 7.01
C ILE A 394 -31.55 -1.61 7.94
N ALA A 395 -31.08 -0.35 7.88
CA ALA A 395 -31.78 0.75 8.51
C ALA A 395 -33.06 1.09 7.74
N VAL A 396 -34.15 1.32 8.45
CA VAL A 396 -35.42 1.81 7.93
C VAL A 396 -35.57 3.27 8.36
N THR A 397 -35.60 4.19 7.38
CA THR A 397 -35.70 5.64 7.66
C THR A 397 -37.13 6.09 7.90
N ARG A 398 -38.11 5.42 7.29
CA ARG A 398 -39.54 5.72 7.44
C ARG A 398 -40.36 4.45 7.27
N GLY A 399 -41.50 4.38 8.01
CA GLY A 399 -42.51 3.32 7.82
C GLY A 399 -42.44 2.20 8.84
N LEU A 400 -41.47 2.16 9.77
CA LEU A 400 -41.36 1.15 10.80
C LEU A 400 -40.91 1.77 12.13
N GLU A 401 -41.46 1.27 13.24
CA GLU A 401 -41.07 1.69 14.59
C GLU A 401 -40.27 0.60 15.31
N ALA A 402 -39.45 1.00 16.25
CA ALA A 402 -38.70 0.07 17.07
C ALA A 402 -39.71 -0.74 17.98
N GLY A 403 -39.50 -2.03 18.09
CA GLY A 403 -40.38 -2.95 18.83
C GLY A 403 -41.39 -3.69 17.97
N GLU A 404 -41.61 -3.26 16.72
CA GLU A 404 -42.53 -3.96 15.81
C GLU A 404 -41.92 -5.29 15.34
N ARG A 405 -42.79 -6.30 15.18
CA ARG A 405 -42.40 -7.66 14.73
C ARG A 405 -42.47 -7.70 13.21
N VAL A 406 -41.36 -8.06 12.57
CA VAL A 406 -41.28 -8.20 11.12
C VAL A 406 -41.00 -9.65 10.73
N VAL A 407 -41.54 -10.08 9.58
CA VAL A 407 -41.32 -11.41 9.03
C VAL A 407 -39.97 -11.47 8.33
N THR A 408 -39.14 -12.44 8.69
CA THR A 408 -37.83 -12.71 8.06
C THR A 408 -37.88 -13.87 7.07
N GLU A 409 -38.65 -14.91 7.38
CA GLU A 409 -38.76 -16.12 6.57
C GLU A 409 -40.24 -16.49 6.29
N GLY A 410 -40.49 -17.17 5.19
CA GLY A 410 -41.87 -17.61 4.84
C GLY A 410 -42.75 -16.51 4.24
N GLY A 411 -42.18 -15.34 3.92
CA GLY A 411 -42.95 -14.19 3.40
C GLY A 411 -43.52 -14.35 2.00
N ASP A 412 -43.02 -15.28 1.18
CA ASP A 412 -43.37 -15.41 -0.25
C ASP A 412 -44.80 -15.83 -0.51
N ARG A 413 -45.47 -16.43 0.49
CA ARG A 413 -46.85 -16.89 0.42
C ARG A 413 -47.83 -16.00 1.18
N LEU A 414 -47.35 -14.91 1.77
CA LEU A 414 -48.14 -14.01 2.56
C LEU A 414 -48.82 -12.95 1.70
N ARG A 415 -50.04 -12.61 2.11
CA ARG A 415 -50.81 -11.48 1.56
C ARG A 415 -51.32 -10.64 2.72
N GLU A 416 -51.72 -9.44 2.42
CA GLU A 416 -52.35 -8.55 3.41
C GLU A 416 -53.45 -9.31 4.18
N GLY A 417 -53.43 -9.24 5.53
CA GLY A 417 -54.39 -9.89 6.40
C GLY A 417 -54.17 -11.40 6.60
N ALA A 418 -53.15 -12.01 6.04
CA ALA A 418 -52.88 -13.44 6.22
C ALA A 418 -52.57 -13.76 7.69
N ARG A 419 -53.15 -14.85 8.23
CA ARG A 419 -52.83 -15.35 9.57
C ARG A 419 -51.53 -16.15 9.55
N VAL A 420 -50.65 -15.88 10.51
CA VAL A 420 -49.38 -16.56 10.65
C VAL A 420 -49.21 -17.27 11.97
N GLN A 421 -48.42 -18.34 11.95
CA GLN A 421 -47.93 -19.03 13.14
C GLN A 421 -46.45 -18.74 13.30
N LEU A 422 -46.03 -18.40 14.51
CA LEU A 422 -44.66 -18.13 14.82
C LEU A 422 -43.85 -19.45 14.87
N ALA A 423 -42.70 -19.48 14.20
CA ALA A 423 -41.83 -20.66 14.20
C ALA A 423 -41.36 -21.06 15.61
N SER A 424 -41.28 -20.09 16.52
CA SER A 424 -40.92 -20.28 17.93
C SER A 424 -42.01 -20.95 18.77
N GLU A 425 -43.28 -21.02 18.29
CA GLU A 425 -44.39 -21.61 18.98
C GLU A 425 -44.71 -23.03 18.49
N ARG A 426 -43.88 -23.66 17.68
CA ARG A 426 -44.06 -25.03 17.31
C ARG A 426 -43.81 -25.90 18.55
N PRO A 427 -44.87 -26.47 19.20
CA PRO A 427 -44.63 -27.44 20.23
C PRO A 427 -43.83 -28.58 19.58
N ALA A 428 -42.81 -29.06 20.28
CA ALA A 428 -42.10 -30.28 19.91
C ALA A 428 -43.12 -31.43 19.97
N SER A 429 -43.96 -31.54 18.92
CA SER A 429 -44.94 -32.61 18.80
C SER A 429 -44.19 -33.89 18.48
N GLY A 430 -43.94 -34.63 19.57
CA GLY A 430 -44.12 -36.05 19.63
C GLY A 430 -43.20 -36.88 18.73
N ALA A 431 -42.00 -37.08 19.15
CA ALA A 431 -41.44 -38.42 19.00
C ALA A 431 -42.04 -39.30 20.06
N SER A 432 -43.33 -39.65 19.88
CA SER A 432 -43.99 -40.68 20.63
C SER A 432 -44.15 -41.94 19.76
N GLY A 433 -43.41 -42.95 20.12
CA GLY A 433 -43.87 -44.30 20.18
C GLY A 433 -44.17 -45.01 18.87
N ALA A 434 -43.23 -45.77 18.39
CA ALA A 434 -43.52 -47.08 17.83
C ALA A 434 -42.36 -48.03 18.20
N SER A 435 -42.34 -48.36 19.50
CA SER A 435 -41.79 -49.63 19.91
C SER A 435 -42.96 -50.67 19.71
N ALA A 436 -42.95 -51.35 18.60
CA ALA A 436 -43.70 -52.56 18.42
C ALA A 436 -42.72 -53.72 18.24
N ALA A 437 -42.75 -54.54 19.23
CA ALA A 437 -42.11 -55.80 19.36
C ALA A 437 -42.23 -56.67 18.09
N PHE A 438 -41.14 -57.28 17.70
CA PHE A 438 -41.10 -58.62 17.16
C PHE A 438 -39.89 -59.35 17.73
N GLY A 439 -40.24 -60.28 18.67
CA GLY A 439 -39.27 -61.21 19.24
C GLY A 439 -38.95 -62.32 18.24
N GLY A 440 -37.86 -62.98 18.45
CA GLY A 440 -37.68 -64.32 17.92
C GLY A 440 -36.21 -64.66 17.62
N ARG A 441 -35.57 -65.21 18.65
CA ARG A 441 -34.81 -66.47 18.66
C ARG A 441 -33.48 -66.62 17.87
N ARG A 442 -32.47 -66.87 18.70
CA ARG A 442 -31.49 -68.00 18.64
C ARG A 442 -30.36 -67.95 17.62
N GLY A 443 -29.18 -68.15 18.22
CA GLY A 443 -28.06 -68.84 17.71
C GLY A 443 -26.74 -68.27 18.24
N ALA A 444 -26.28 -68.82 19.16
CA ALA A 444 -25.18 -69.33 19.91
C ALA A 444 -23.86 -69.49 19.09
N SER A 445 -22.79 -69.37 19.89
CA SER A 445 -21.42 -69.85 19.66
C SER A 445 -20.56 -68.94 18.75
N GLY A 446 -19.38 -68.61 19.13
CA GLY A 446 -18.36 -69.13 19.99
C GLY A 446 -17.13 -68.26 19.94
N ALA A 447 -16.56 -68.16 21.08
CA ALA A 447 -15.14 -68.36 21.44
C ALA A 447 -14.07 -67.56 20.65
N ALA A 448 -13.44 -66.77 21.36
CA ALA A 448 -12.15 -66.95 22.06
C ALA A 448 -10.97 -66.21 21.44
N SER A 449 -10.33 -65.49 22.32
CA SER A 449 -8.92 -65.38 22.59
C SER A 449 -8.01 -64.62 21.61
N GLY A 450 -7.33 -63.77 22.19
CA GLY A 450 -5.94 -63.59 22.52
C GLY A 450 -5.47 -62.16 22.38
N ALA A 451 -5.27 -61.45 23.33
CA ALA A 451 -4.25 -61.17 24.29
C ALA A 451 -2.83 -61.03 23.67
N ARG A 452 -2.23 -60.00 24.19
CA ARG A 452 -0.79 -59.73 24.35
C ARG A 452 -0.12 -58.87 23.28
N GLN A 453 0.27 -57.65 23.76
CA GLN A 453 1.52 -57.30 24.41
C GLN A 453 2.64 -56.96 23.47
N ARG A 454 3.13 -55.82 23.69
CA ARG A 454 4.40 -55.24 24.17
C ARG A 454 5.13 -54.42 23.11
N ARG A 455 5.38 -53.21 23.49
CA ARG A 455 6.63 -52.60 24.05
C ARG A 455 7.79 -52.39 23.08
N GLN A 456 8.25 -51.14 23.11
CA GLN A 456 9.68 -50.70 23.12
C GLN A 456 10.40 -50.78 21.78
N ASN A 457 11.10 -49.81 21.31
CA ASN A 457 12.23 -48.99 21.76
C ASN A 457 12.39 -47.90 20.71
N ALA A 458 12.68 -46.64 20.98
CA ALA A 458 13.94 -46.10 21.48
C ALA A 458 15.09 -46.23 20.49
N ASP A 459 15.65 -45.03 20.21
CA ASP A 459 17.03 -44.72 19.84
C ASP A 459 17.46 -44.72 18.37
N GLY A 460 18.07 -43.59 18.01
CA GLY A 460 19.36 -43.55 17.37
C GLY A 460 19.39 -42.94 15.95
N GLY A 461 19.92 -41.75 15.84
CA GLY A 461 20.43 -41.22 14.59
C GLY A 461 20.30 -39.70 14.48
#